data_38ad8f3b5790e4e69cbf2da65a2a084d
#
_entry.id   38ad8f3b5790e4e69cbf2da65a2a084d
#
_cell.length_a   1.000
_cell.length_b   1.000
_cell.length_c   1.000
_cell.angle_alpha   90.00
_cell.angle_beta   90.00
_cell.angle_gamma   90.00
#
_symmetry.space_group_name_H-M   'P 1'
#
loop_
_entity.id
_entity.type
_entity.pdbx_description
1 polymer ?
#
loop_
_entity_poly.entity_id
_entity_poly.type
_entity_poly.pdbx_seq_one_letter_code
_entity_poly.pdbx_strand_id
1 'polypeptide(L)'
;DLCLVGISGGISTIGFGVSAGTYKTDENCERIKLSKVLSDLGMKVASVSILCQDPRVFFAMEQSGTPCPFEGKIGKAASEQWKKYDKLRPDYAQYTDRLRVVEKAEDEYEQKLKLKEWKDKLDAAEKIRNGDVDVDKTFNQSEAEMIKQKIEELKADINKSKKVFREQKFKGL
;
A
#
# COMPACT_ATOMS: atom_id res chain seq x y z
N ASP A 1 -35.28 -1.03 15.95
CA ASP A 1 -34.27 -1.34 14.92
C ASP A 1 -32.99 -1.83 15.60
N LEU A 2 -32.93 -3.13 15.83
CA LEU A 2 -31.81 -3.80 16.50
C LEU A 2 -30.75 -4.16 15.43
N CYS A 3 -29.51 -3.71 15.61
CA CYS A 3 -28.40 -4.06 14.72
C CYS A 3 -28.02 -5.55 14.87
N LEU A 4 -28.96 -6.42 14.66
CA LEU A 4 -28.79 -7.87 14.79
C LEU A 4 -28.90 -8.55 13.41
N VAL A 5 -27.92 -9.39 13.11
CA VAL A 5 -27.94 -10.27 11.93
C VAL A 5 -28.19 -11.69 12.40
N GLY A 6 -29.24 -12.32 11.86
CA GLY A 6 -29.54 -13.72 12.10
C GLY A 6 -28.57 -14.62 11.32
N ILE A 7 -27.94 -15.54 11.99
CA ILE A 7 -27.14 -16.60 11.37
C ILE A 7 -27.87 -17.92 11.63
N SER A 8 -28.35 -18.60 10.58
CA SER A 8 -28.98 -19.88 10.69
C SER A 8 -28.28 -20.93 9.83
N GLY A 9 -28.11 -22.11 10.38
CA GLY A 9 -27.59 -23.27 9.68
C GLY A 9 -28.50 -24.47 9.91
N GLY A 10 -28.73 -25.28 8.89
CA GLY A 10 -29.53 -26.51 9.00
C GLY A 10 -28.82 -27.67 8.29
N ILE A 11 -28.91 -28.85 8.88
CA ILE A 11 -28.53 -30.12 8.25
C ILE A 11 -29.79 -30.98 8.11
N SER A 12 -30.07 -31.40 6.89
CA SER A 12 -31.16 -32.31 6.60
C SER A 12 -30.64 -33.62 6.00
N THR A 13 -31.11 -34.74 6.52
CA THR A 13 -30.92 -36.10 5.98
C THR A 13 -32.29 -36.74 5.73
N ILE A 14 -32.33 -37.82 4.97
CA ILE A 14 -33.56 -38.51 4.67
C ILE A 14 -34.23 -38.96 5.99
N GLY A 15 -35.27 -38.22 6.39
CA GLY A 15 -36.11 -38.51 7.56
C GLY A 15 -35.77 -37.71 8.83
N PHE A 16 -34.74 -36.88 8.88
CA PHE A 16 -34.43 -36.05 10.04
C PHE A 16 -33.74 -34.74 9.65
N GLY A 17 -34.24 -33.63 10.17
CA GLY A 17 -33.66 -32.28 9.97
C GLY A 17 -33.52 -31.55 11.27
N VAL A 18 -32.33 -30.95 11.51
CA VAL A 18 -32.07 -30.07 12.64
C VAL A 18 -31.62 -28.71 12.13
N SER A 19 -32.24 -27.64 12.62
CA SER A 19 -31.86 -26.26 12.36
C SER A 19 -31.50 -25.57 13.67
N ALA A 20 -30.41 -24.82 13.66
CA ALA A 20 -30.00 -23.94 14.75
C ALA A 20 -29.79 -22.51 14.21
N GLY A 21 -30.28 -21.53 14.96
CA GLY A 21 -30.12 -20.12 14.65
C GLY A 21 -29.55 -19.35 15.82
N THR A 22 -28.68 -18.39 15.53
CA THR A 22 -28.15 -17.43 16.52
C THR A 22 -28.18 -16.03 15.93
N TYR A 23 -28.08 -15.02 16.77
CA TYR A 23 -28.00 -13.62 16.36
C TYR A 23 -26.63 -13.08 16.70
N LYS A 24 -26.07 -12.29 15.77
CA LYS A 24 -24.83 -11.54 15.97
C LYS A 24 -25.11 -10.06 15.79
N THR A 25 -24.55 -9.22 16.66
CA THR A 25 -24.62 -7.77 16.51
C THR A 25 -23.77 -7.33 15.30
N ASP A 26 -24.37 -6.51 14.44
CA ASP A 26 -23.65 -5.84 13.36
C ASP A 26 -22.96 -4.57 13.91
N GLU A 27 -21.67 -4.66 14.13
CA GLU A 27 -20.86 -3.57 14.65
C GLU A 27 -20.91 -2.32 13.75
N ASN A 28 -21.06 -2.46 12.44
CA ASN A 28 -21.16 -1.34 11.52
C ASN A 28 -22.48 -0.59 11.70
N CYS A 29 -23.58 -1.33 11.81
CA CYS A 29 -24.89 -0.74 12.10
C CYS A 29 -24.88 -0.01 13.44
N GLU A 30 -24.30 -0.59 14.48
CA GLU A 30 -24.18 0.02 15.81
C GLU A 30 -23.33 1.29 15.75
N ARG A 31 -22.18 1.23 15.08
CA ARG A 31 -21.28 2.38 14.91
C ARG A 31 -21.93 3.55 14.20
N ILE A 32 -22.70 3.28 13.13
CA ILE A 32 -23.46 4.31 12.40
C ILE A 32 -24.51 4.97 13.31
N LYS A 33 -25.23 4.20 14.12
CA LYS A 33 -26.22 4.73 15.05
C LYS A 33 -25.60 5.58 16.15
N LEU A 34 -24.52 5.11 16.75
CA LEU A 34 -23.77 5.87 17.75
C LEU A 34 -23.23 7.18 17.18
N SER A 35 -22.68 7.13 15.97
CA SER A 35 -22.22 8.32 15.26
C SER A 35 -23.33 9.34 15.06
N LYS A 36 -24.52 8.87 14.64
CA LYS A 36 -25.69 9.75 14.47
C LYS A 36 -26.11 10.39 15.79
N VAL A 37 -26.23 9.62 16.86
CA VAL A 37 -26.60 10.14 18.18
C VAL A 37 -25.60 11.21 18.66
N LEU A 38 -24.31 10.97 18.52
CA LEU A 38 -23.28 11.95 18.87
C LEU A 38 -23.38 13.24 18.01
N SER A 39 -23.69 13.07 16.72
CA SER A 39 -23.89 14.20 15.82
C SER A 39 -25.11 15.04 16.23
N ASP A 40 -26.21 14.39 16.60
CA ASP A 40 -27.45 15.04 17.04
C ASP A 40 -27.26 15.77 18.37
N LEU A 41 -26.40 15.26 19.26
CA LEU A 41 -25.96 15.94 20.50
C LEU A 41 -24.96 17.09 20.26
N GLY A 42 -24.60 17.38 19.00
CA GLY A 42 -23.62 18.41 18.63
C GLY A 42 -22.15 18.00 18.75
N MET A 43 -21.86 16.76 19.18
CA MET A 43 -20.50 16.24 19.36
C MET A 43 -19.91 15.73 18.02
N LYS A 44 -19.77 16.61 17.05
CA LYS A 44 -19.39 16.27 15.68
C LYS A 44 -18.04 15.57 15.56
N VAL A 45 -17.05 15.99 16.34
CA VAL A 45 -15.71 15.36 16.31
C VAL A 45 -15.77 13.92 16.85
N ALA A 46 -16.53 13.70 17.94
CA ALA A 46 -16.70 12.36 18.50
C ALA A 46 -17.49 11.44 17.54
N SER A 47 -18.50 11.99 16.85
CA SER A 47 -19.25 11.29 15.80
C SER A 47 -18.32 10.77 14.69
N VAL A 48 -17.41 11.61 14.20
CA VAL A 48 -16.43 11.20 13.18
C VAL A 48 -15.43 10.19 13.76
N SER A 49 -14.99 10.38 15.01
CA SER A 49 -14.02 9.47 15.65
C SER A 49 -14.54 8.04 15.78
N ILE A 50 -15.84 7.87 16.06
CA ILE A 50 -16.47 6.54 16.08
C ILE A 50 -16.46 5.89 14.69
N LEU A 51 -16.77 6.63 13.64
CA LEU A 51 -16.71 6.10 12.26
C LEU A 51 -15.28 5.73 11.87
N CYS A 52 -14.31 6.50 12.32
CA CYS A 52 -12.89 6.27 12.06
C CYS A 52 -12.32 4.98 12.69
N GLN A 53 -13.06 4.27 13.53
CA GLN A 53 -12.67 2.94 14.02
C GLN A 53 -12.77 1.86 12.94
N ASP A 54 -13.53 2.12 11.86
CA ASP A 54 -13.56 1.24 10.71
C ASP A 54 -12.36 1.53 9.80
N PRO A 55 -11.52 0.52 9.47
CA PRO A 55 -10.34 0.70 8.59
C PRO A 55 -10.67 1.33 7.24
N ARG A 56 -11.83 1.03 6.67
CA ARG A 56 -12.28 1.57 5.37
C ARG A 56 -12.60 3.06 5.46
N VAL A 57 -13.26 3.48 6.54
CA VAL A 57 -13.57 4.89 6.78
C VAL A 57 -12.29 5.66 7.07
N PHE A 58 -11.43 5.11 7.92
CA PHE A 58 -10.13 5.70 8.25
C PHE A 58 -9.31 5.99 6.98
N PHE A 59 -9.19 4.99 6.11
CA PHE A 59 -8.48 5.13 4.85
C PHE A 59 -9.12 6.17 3.92
N ALA A 60 -10.44 6.15 3.77
CA ALA A 60 -11.17 7.11 2.95
C ALA A 60 -10.97 8.56 3.44
N MET A 61 -10.99 8.78 4.76
CA MET A 61 -10.75 10.08 5.39
C MET A 61 -9.32 10.58 5.13
N GLU A 62 -8.31 9.71 5.20
CA GLU A 62 -6.94 10.08 4.84
C GLU A 62 -6.81 10.47 3.36
N GLN A 63 -7.39 9.67 2.44
CA GLN A 63 -7.33 9.93 1.01
C GLN A 63 -8.05 11.22 0.61
N SER A 64 -9.09 11.60 1.33
CA SER A 64 -9.83 12.86 1.10
C SER A 64 -9.13 14.11 1.67
N GLY A 65 -8.00 13.95 2.36
CA GLY A 65 -7.30 15.07 3.01
C GLY A 65 -7.96 15.56 4.30
N THR A 66 -8.91 14.80 4.85
CA THR A 66 -9.60 15.06 6.11
C THR A 66 -9.30 13.95 7.12
N PRO A 67 -8.07 13.87 7.66
CA PRO A 67 -7.66 12.76 8.51
C PRO A 67 -8.52 12.66 9.77
N CYS A 68 -8.67 11.43 10.25
CA CYS A 68 -9.39 11.12 11.47
C CYS A 68 -8.81 11.85 12.69
N PRO A 69 -9.64 12.31 13.63
CA PRO A 69 -9.17 12.96 14.85
C PRO A 69 -8.24 12.04 15.66
N PHE A 70 -7.25 12.64 16.32
CA PHE A 70 -6.31 11.95 17.21
C PHE A 70 -6.10 12.78 18.49
N GLU A 71 -6.49 12.25 19.64
CA GLU A 71 -6.31 12.90 20.95
C GLU A 71 -6.70 14.41 20.96
N GLY A 72 -7.85 14.74 20.42
CA GLY A 72 -8.35 16.12 20.32
C GLY A 72 -7.73 16.95 19.19
N LYS A 73 -6.77 16.42 18.45
CA LYS A 73 -6.20 17.07 17.26
C LYS A 73 -7.02 16.71 16.02
N ILE A 74 -7.13 17.68 15.10
CA ILE A 74 -7.84 17.54 13.82
C ILE A 74 -6.96 18.03 12.66
N GLY A 75 -7.31 17.66 11.42
CA GLY A 75 -6.59 18.09 10.22
C GLY A 75 -5.13 17.67 10.21
N LYS A 76 -4.23 18.52 9.73
CA LYS A 76 -2.79 18.21 9.58
C LYS A 76 -2.14 17.73 10.88
N ALA A 77 -2.48 18.31 12.02
CA ALA A 77 -1.94 17.91 13.32
C ALA A 77 -2.33 16.47 13.70
N ALA A 78 -3.53 16.03 13.35
CA ALA A 78 -3.96 14.64 13.54
C ALA A 78 -3.20 13.71 12.58
N SER A 79 -3.02 14.09 11.31
CA SER A 79 -2.27 13.31 10.32
C SER A 79 -0.82 13.06 10.76
N GLU A 80 -0.15 14.07 11.30
CA GLU A 80 1.21 13.93 11.83
C GLU A 80 1.27 12.95 13.02
N GLN A 81 0.25 12.98 13.89
CA GLN A 81 0.19 12.03 15.02
C GLN A 81 -0.06 10.59 14.52
N TRP A 82 -0.95 10.39 13.55
CA TRP A 82 -1.20 9.08 12.95
C TRP A 82 0.03 8.51 12.22
N LYS A 83 0.87 9.37 11.63
CA LYS A 83 2.16 8.94 11.07
C LYS A 83 3.17 8.56 12.15
N LYS A 84 3.20 9.30 13.27
CA LYS A 84 4.10 9.04 14.40
C LYS A 84 3.73 7.77 15.15
N TYR A 85 2.44 7.50 15.31
CA TYR A 85 1.88 6.36 16.04
C TYR A 85 1.12 5.42 15.11
N ASP A 86 1.76 5.03 14.01
CA ASP A 86 1.18 4.23 12.94
C ASP A 86 0.57 2.90 13.41
N LYS A 87 1.16 2.28 14.45
CA LYS A 87 0.67 1.04 15.06
C LYS A 87 -0.71 1.16 15.71
N LEU A 88 -1.16 2.37 16.03
CA LEU A 88 -2.49 2.62 16.59
C LEU A 88 -3.56 2.80 15.52
N ARG A 89 -3.20 2.79 14.25
CA ARG A 89 -4.12 2.96 13.13
C ARG A 89 -5.06 1.75 13.03
N PRO A 90 -6.35 1.97 12.82
CA PRO A 90 -7.31 0.88 12.60
C PRO A 90 -7.01 0.06 11.33
N ASP A 91 -6.39 0.70 10.32
CA ASP A 91 -6.01 0.08 9.05
C ASP A 91 -4.54 -0.37 8.99
N TYR A 92 -3.86 -0.54 10.14
CA TYR A 92 -2.42 -0.77 10.21
C TYR A 92 -1.92 -1.89 9.30
N ALA A 93 -2.59 -3.04 9.27
CA ALA A 93 -2.20 -4.16 8.42
C ALA A 93 -2.23 -3.81 6.92
N GLN A 94 -3.31 -3.14 6.48
CA GLN A 94 -3.45 -2.69 5.10
C GLN A 94 -2.48 -1.54 4.77
N TYR A 95 -2.20 -0.68 5.74
CA TYR A 95 -1.25 0.42 5.61
C TYR A 95 0.17 -0.09 5.40
N THR A 96 0.63 -1.05 6.20
CA THR A 96 1.95 -1.66 6.04
C THR A 96 2.12 -2.40 4.72
N ASP A 97 1.06 -3.06 4.24
CA ASP A 97 1.10 -3.70 2.93
C ASP A 97 1.18 -2.68 1.79
N ARG A 98 0.45 -1.56 1.89
CA ARG A 98 0.56 -0.46 0.92
C ARG A 98 1.94 0.18 0.92
N LEU A 99 2.52 0.45 2.10
CA LEU A 99 3.89 1.00 2.21
C LEU A 99 4.91 0.08 1.54
N ARG A 100 4.82 -1.21 1.79
CA ARG A 100 5.73 -2.20 1.19
C ARG A 100 5.61 -2.24 -0.34
N VAL A 101 4.41 -2.03 -0.90
CA VAL A 101 4.21 -1.93 -2.35
C VAL A 101 4.81 -0.66 -2.91
N VAL A 102 4.64 0.48 -2.24
CA VAL A 102 5.21 1.77 -2.65
C VAL A 102 6.75 1.72 -2.62
N GLU A 103 7.34 1.25 -1.51
CA GLU A 103 8.79 1.10 -1.36
C GLU A 103 9.39 0.25 -2.49
N LYS A 104 8.77 -0.89 -2.80
CA LYS A 104 9.22 -1.73 -3.93
C LYS A 104 9.10 -1.02 -5.29
N ALA A 105 8.04 -0.24 -5.49
CA ALA A 105 7.86 0.51 -6.73
C ALA A 105 8.90 1.64 -6.88
N GLU A 106 9.25 2.30 -5.78
CA GLU A 106 10.30 3.32 -5.73
C GLU A 106 11.67 2.70 -6.04
N ASP A 107 12.00 1.57 -5.43
CA ASP A 107 13.24 0.83 -5.69
C ASP A 107 13.35 0.40 -7.17
N GLU A 108 12.26 -0.13 -7.74
CA GLU A 108 12.22 -0.52 -9.16
C GLU A 108 12.40 0.69 -10.09
N TYR A 109 11.80 1.83 -9.73
CA TYR A 109 11.93 3.06 -10.50
C TYR A 109 13.37 3.58 -10.47
N GLU A 110 14.00 3.62 -9.29
CA GLU A 110 15.38 4.03 -9.13
C GLU A 110 16.35 3.14 -9.91
N GLN A 111 16.16 1.81 -9.86
CA GLN A 111 16.94 0.85 -10.66
C GLN A 111 16.79 1.10 -12.16
N LYS A 112 15.56 1.38 -12.64
CA LYS A 112 15.33 1.71 -14.05
C LYS A 112 16.01 3.00 -14.47
N LEU A 113 16.02 4.00 -13.60
CA LEU A 113 16.67 5.27 -13.87
C LEU A 113 18.19 5.10 -13.98
N LYS A 114 18.81 4.37 -13.05
CA LYS A 114 20.24 4.01 -13.09
C LYS A 114 20.58 3.24 -14.37
N LEU A 115 19.75 2.25 -14.74
CA LEU A 115 19.95 1.49 -15.97
C LEU A 115 19.89 2.36 -17.22
N LYS A 116 18.98 3.34 -17.27
CA LYS A 116 18.90 4.28 -18.37
C LYS A 116 20.15 5.14 -18.47
N GLU A 117 20.61 5.70 -17.36
CA GLU A 117 21.83 6.51 -17.28
C GLU A 117 23.07 5.73 -17.79
N TRP A 118 23.20 4.45 -17.38
CA TRP A 118 24.30 3.60 -17.87
C TRP A 118 24.21 3.29 -19.35
N LYS A 119 22.99 3.10 -19.89
CA LYS A 119 22.81 2.91 -21.34
C LYS A 119 23.18 4.17 -22.13
N ASP A 120 22.74 5.33 -21.67
CA ASP A 120 23.06 6.60 -22.31
C ASP A 120 24.58 6.84 -22.32
N LYS A 121 25.30 6.49 -21.24
CA LYS A 121 26.77 6.53 -21.18
C LYS A 121 27.41 5.54 -22.16
N LEU A 122 26.86 4.34 -22.29
CA LEU A 122 27.39 3.34 -23.23
C LEU A 122 27.19 3.78 -24.69
N ASP A 123 26.00 4.30 -25.03
CA ASP A 123 25.71 4.80 -26.38
C ASP A 123 26.63 5.97 -26.74
N ALA A 124 26.92 6.87 -25.77
CA ALA A 124 27.88 7.95 -25.95
C ALA A 124 29.29 7.39 -26.22
N ALA A 125 29.73 6.41 -25.44
CA ALA A 125 31.03 5.77 -25.61
C ALA A 125 31.16 5.03 -26.95
N GLU A 126 30.10 4.39 -27.41
CA GLU A 126 30.08 3.70 -28.73
C GLU A 126 30.16 4.69 -29.90
N LYS A 127 29.51 5.85 -29.81
CA LYS A 127 29.61 6.92 -30.79
C LYS A 127 31.03 7.49 -30.91
N ILE A 128 31.71 7.68 -29.77
CA ILE A 128 33.11 8.13 -29.73
C ILE A 128 34.00 7.08 -30.38
N ARG A 129 33.84 5.81 -30.05
CA ARG A 129 34.63 4.73 -30.62
C ARG A 129 34.47 4.57 -32.15
N ASN A 130 33.27 4.85 -32.69
CA ASN A 130 32.95 4.75 -34.08
C ASN A 130 33.36 5.99 -34.92
N GLY A 131 33.95 7.00 -34.29
CA GLY A 131 34.44 8.21 -34.95
C GLY A 131 33.37 9.22 -35.36
N ASP A 132 32.15 9.06 -34.89
CA ASP A 132 31.04 9.97 -35.19
C ASP A 132 31.11 11.31 -34.44
N VAL A 133 32.03 11.40 -33.46
CA VAL A 133 32.27 12.62 -32.67
C VAL A 133 33.78 12.77 -32.45
N ASP A 134 34.35 13.88 -32.86
CA ASP A 134 35.71 14.28 -32.56
C ASP A 134 35.80 14.66 -31.07
N VAL A 135 36.23 13.73 -30.23
CA VAL A 135 36.44 13.98 -28.80
C VAL A 135 37.85 13.55 -28.41
N ASP A 136 38.53 14.48 -27.74
CA ASP A 136 39.83 14.30 -27.10
C ASP A 136 39.90 12.96 -26.30
N LYS A 137 40.96 12.26 -26.49
CA LYS A 137 41.35 10.87 -26.15
C LYS A 137 41.13 10.37 -24.71
N THR A 138 40.00 10.61 -24.06
CA THR A 138 39.85 10.26 -22.64
C THR A 138 38.94 9.08 -22.33
N PHE A 139 38.28 8.46 -23.31
CA PHE A 139 37.44 7.29 -23.04
C PHE A 139 38.17 5.98 -23.33
N ASN A 140 38.47 5.25 -22.27
CA ASN A 140 39.26 4.00 -22.37
C ASN A 140 38.34 2.80 -22.62
N GLN A 141 38.78 1.84 -23.45
CA GLN A 141 38.07 0.60 -23.79
C GLN A 141 37.67 -0.21 -22.53
N SER A 142 38.46 -0.12 -21.45
CA SER A 142 38.18 -0.72 -20.16
C SER A 142 36.93 -0.15 -19.47
N GLU A 143 36.64 1.15 -19.65
CA GLU A 143 35.46 1.82 -19.08
C GLU A 143 34.18 1.39 -19.78
N ALA A 144 34.22 1.20 -21.11
CA ALA A 144 33.08 0.69 -21.86
C ALA A 144 32.72 -0.76 -21.46
N GLU A 145 33.72 -1.60 -21.20
CA GLU A 145 33.54 -2.97 -20.71
C GLU A 145 32.96 -2.99 -19.30
N MET A 146 33.45 -2.13 -18.38
CA MET A 146 32.88 -2.00 -17.04
C MET A 146 31.42 -1.54 -17.08
N ILE A 147 31.08 -0.60 -17.97
CA ILE A 147 29.69 -0.13 -18.14
C ILE A 147 28.80 -1.29 -18.63
N LYS A 148 29.24 -2.08 -19.60
CA LYS A 148 28.50 -3.25 -20.09
C LYS A 148 28.23 -4.26 -18.97
N GLN A 149 29.27 -4.58 -18.20
CA GLN A 149 29.16 -5.49 -17.05
C GLN A 149 28.16 -4.98 -16.03
N LYS A 150 28.19 -3.68 -15.72
CA LYS A 150 27.26 -3.05 -14.76
C LYS A 150 25.83 -3.06 -15.25
N ILE A 151 25.58 -2.87 -16.56
CA ILE A 151 24.26 -3.00 -17.17
C ILE A 151 23.73 -4.43 -17.03
N GLU A 152 24.53 -5.45 -17.22
CA GLU A 152 24.11 -6.85 -17.08
C GLU A 152 23.81 -7.21 -15.61
N GLU A 153 24.61 -6.74 -14.65
CA GLU A 153 24.31 -6.89 -13.22
C GLU A 153 22.96 -6.27 -12.85
N LEU A 154 22.71 -5.03 -13.28
CA LEU A 154 21.44 -4.33 -13.00
C LEU A 154 20.24 -5.03 -13.64
N LYS A 155 20.38 -5.56 -14.86
CA LYS A 155 19.33 -6.36 -15.49
C LYS A 155 19.04 -7.65 -14.71
N ALA A 156 20.07 -8.32 -14.22
CA ALA A 156 19.95 -9.54 -13.43
C ALA A 156 19.19 -9.25 -12.11
N ASP A 157 19.53 -8.16 -11.41
CA ASP A 157 18.88 -7.73 -10.17
C ASP A 157 17.41 -7.37 -10.40
N ILE A 158 17.09 -6.64 -11.46
CA ILE A 158 15.71 -6.33 -11.85
C ILE A 158 14.91 -7.62 -12.13
N ASN A 159 15.49 -8.59 -12.81
CA ASN A 159 14.82 -9.86 -13.10
C ASN A 159 14.63 -10.70 -11.84
N LYS A 160 15.59 -10.71 -10.93
CA LYS A 160 15.49 -11.39 -9.62
C LYS A 160 14.37 -10.78 -8.76
N SER A 161 14.30 -9.46 -8.70
CA SER A 161 13.23 -8.73 -7.98
C SER A 161 11.84 -9.05 -8.55
N LYS A 162 11.70 -9.09 -9.91
CA LYS A 162 10.46 -9.47 -10.58
C LYS A 162 10.05 -10.92 -10.28
N LYS A 163 11.00 -11.83 -10.19
CA LYS A 163 10.72 -13.24 -9.88
C LYS A 163 10.20 -13.39 -8.45
N VAL A 164 10.84 -12.76 -7.47
CA VAL A 164 10.41 -12.76 -6.08
C VAL A 164 9.01 -12.16 -5.93
N PHE A 165 8.71 -11.07 -6.63
CA PHE A 165 7.39 -10.45 -6.63
C PHE A 165 6.29 -11.38 -7.17
N ARG A 166 6.58 -12.11 -8.26
CA ARG A 166 5.64 -13.10 -8.81
C ARG A 166 5.39 -14.24 -7.84
N GLU A 167 6.41 -14.79 -7.21
CA GLU A 167 6.29 -15.90 -6.26
C GLU A 167 5.49 -15.49 -5.00
N GLN A 168 5.63 -14.25 -4.52
CA GLN A 168 4.87 -13.74 -3.37
C GLN A 168 3.39 -13.53 -3.71
N LYS A 169 3.08 -13.09 -4.94
CA LYS A 169 1.70 -12.89 -5.40
C LYS A 169 0.91 -14.21 -5.51
N PHE A 170 1.58 -15.33 -5.77
CA PHE A 170 0.96 -16.66 -5.85
C PHE A 170 0.83 -17.36 -4.48
N LYS A 171 1.53 -16.91 -3.44
CA LYS A 171 1.43 -17.48 -2.08
C LYS A 171 0.38 -16.78 -1.20
N GLY A 172 -0.25 -15.74 -1.69
CA GLY A 172 -1.27 -14.94 -0.99
C GLY A 172 -2.69 -15.09 -1.55
N LEU A 173 -2.96 -16.14 -2.35
CA LEU A 173 -4.29 -16.54 -2.84
C LEU A 173 -4.76 -17.81 -2.14
#